data_966fc23324f3ca2b84983732bfbb52e8
#
_entry.id   966fc23324f3ca2b84983732bfbb52e8
#
_cell.length_a   1.000
_cell.length_b   1.000
_cell.length_c   1.000
_cell.angle_alpha   90.00
_cell.angle_beta   90.00
_cell.angle_gamma   90.00
#
_symmetry.space_group_name_H-M   'P 1'
#
loop_
_entity.id
_entity.type
_entity.pdbx_description
1 polymer ?
#
loop_
_entity_poly.entity_id
_entity_poly.type
_entity_poly.pdbx_seq_one_letter_code
_entity_poly.pdbx_strand_id
1 'polypeptide(L)'
;VSVAKHLFALGFVAALVPALAAEAADKRQIVSTYGDIAQAMYQDALTGAEALKKTVGALVEQPGEATLKAARTAWLAARVPYQQTEVFRFGNAIVDGWEGKVNGWPLDEGLIDYVDSSYGSESDENPLYTANVIANPKIKFGGKTIDARKITKKLISERLHELGGVEANVAVGWHAIEFLLWGQDLNGNGPGAGNRPWTDYAKGSACTNGHCDRRAQYLQVATDLLVDDLGWMTKQWAKNGKARKALAKGGPDGGITAILTGVGSLSYGELAGERMKLGLMLHDPEEEHDCFSDNTHNSHYYNVVGIRSVWFGSYRRTDGSEVKGPSPADLVQATNAGLAAEMRTKLEASEAAMRRMKERAETKEAYDQMIGPDNAEGNAVVQAAIDALTDQTRTLERVVADLKLKPIKFEGSDSLDDPAKIFAK
;
A
#
# COMPACT_ATOMS: atom_id res chain seq x y z
N VAL A 1 -34.88 89.63 -15.04
CA VAL A 1 -35.28 88.28 -14.61
C VAL A 1 -34.26 87.32 -15.14
N SER A 2 -33.32 86.83 -14.22
CA SER A 2 -32.21 85.96 -14.54
C SER A 2 -32.60 84.53 -14.15
N VAL A 3 -32.45 83.58 -15.09
CA VAL A 3 -32.72 82.20 -14.88
C VAL A 3 -31.33 81.50 -14.71
N ALA A 4 -31.06 81.02 -13.49
CA ALA A 4 -29.85 80.22 -13.17
C ALA A 4 -30.05 78.77 -13.62
N LYS A 5 -29.15 78.29 -14.47
CA LYS A 5 -29.03 76.85 -14.81
C LYS A 5 -28.18 76.13 -13.78
N HIS A 6 -28.82 75.19 -13.09
CA HIS A 6 -28.07 74.25 -12.22
C HIS A 6 -27.66 73.02 -13.05
N LEU A 7 -26.34 72.82 -13.22
CA LEU A 7 -25.76 71.57 -13.71
C LEU A 7 -25.57 70.56 -12.50
N PHE A 8 -26.27 69.43 -12.57
CA PHE A 8 -26.00 68.29 -11.69
C PHE A 8 -24.86 67.44 -12.30
N ALA A 9 -23.75 67.47 -11.65
CA ALA A 9 -22.66 66.51 -11.95
C ALA A 9 -22.92 65.16 -11.23
N LEU A 10 -23.27 64.10 -11.98
CA LEU A 10 -23.28 62.74 -11.48
C LEU A 10 -21.83 62.26 -11.34
N GLY A 11 -21.37 62.17 -10.11
CA GLY A 11 -20.11 61.52 -9.77
C GLY A 11 -20.29 59.98 -9.81
N PHE A 12 -19.63 59.35 -10.78
CA PHE A 12 -19.49 57.89 -10.81
C PHE A 12 -18.47 57.47 -9.74
N VAL A 13 -18.94 56.95 -8.62
CA VAL A 13 -18.06 56.27 -7.63
C VAL A 13 -17.82 54.85 -8.13
N ALA A 14 -16.70 54.64 -8.79
CA ALA A 14 -16.21 53.32 -9.08
C ALA A 14 -15.81 52.65 -7.76
N ALA A 15 -16.66 51.76 -7.27
CA ALA A 15 -16.29 50.87 -6.16
C ALA A 15 -15.20 49.91 -6.63
N LEU A 16 -13.93 50.17 -6.23
CA LEU A 16 -12.88 49.20 -6.29
C LEU A 16 -13.24 48.04 -5.31
N VAL A 17 -13.77 46.95 -5.86
CA VAL A 17 -13.81 45.67 -5.17
C VAL A 17 -12.36 45.20 -5.09
N PRO A 18 -11.76 45.08 -3.89
CA PRO A 18 -10.45 44.47 -3.79
C PRO A 18 -10.63 43.02 -4.27
N ALA A 19 -9.98 42.66 -5.39
CA ALA A 19 -9.75 41.27 -5.74
C ALA A 19 -8.98 40.69 -4.57
N LEU A 20 -9.63 39.83 -3.75
CA LEU A 20 -8.97 38.96 -2.82
C LEU A 20 -8.01 38.13 -3.66
N ALA A 21 -6.73 38.52 -3.69
CA ALA A 21 -5.66 37.67 -4.16
C ALA A 21 -5.77 36.41 -3.31
N ALA A 22 -6.11 35.29 -3.94
CA ALA A 22 -6.03 33.99 -3.28
C ALA A 22 -4.60 33.89 -2.73
N GLU A 23 -4.48 33.91 -1.40
CA GLU A 23 -3.21 33.82 -0.72
C GLU A 23 -2.57 32.51 -1.19
N ALA A 24 -1.40 32.58 -1.82
CA ALA A 24 -0.70 31.41 -2.34
C ALA A 24 -0.54 30.42 -1.18
N ALA A 25 -1.08 29.21 -1.33
CA ALA A 25 -1.06 28.20 -0.29
C ALA A 25 0.35 28.04 0.27
N ASP A 26 0.55 28.33 1.57
CA ASP A 26 1.86 28.28 2.21
C ASP A 26 2.36 26.82 2.17
N LYS A 27 3.48 26.59 1.51
CA LYS A 27 4.13 25.27 1.41
C LYS A 27 4.30 24.59 2.77
N ARG A 28 4.53 25.36 3.85
CA ARG A 28 4.64 24.83 5.22
C ARG A 28 3.32 24.25 5.72
N GLN A 29 2.22 24.89 5.39
CA GLN A 29 0.89 24.40 5.74
C GLN A 29 0.54 23.14 4.96
N ILE A 30 0.91 23.06 3.68
CA ILE A 30 0.76 21.85 2.85
C ILE A 30 1.54 20.69 3.46
N VAL A 31 2.81 20.89 3.83
CA VAL A 31 3.65 19.88 4.50
C VAL A 31 3.06 19.48 5.85
N SER A 32 2.45 20.43 6.60
CA SER A 32 1.75 20.12 7.84
C SER A 32 0.51 19.25 7.59
N THR A 33 -0.33 19.60 6.61
CA THR A 33 -1.52 18.82 6.21
C THR A 33 -1.12 17.39 5.81
N TYR A 34 -0.09 17.23 4.99
CA TYR A 34 0.45 15.92 4.62
C TYR A 34 0.82 15.08 5.84
N GLY A 35 1.53 15.66 6.81
CA GLY A 35 1.87 14.96 8.05
C GLY A 35 0.66 14.64 8.93
N ASP A 36 -0.39 15.46 8.92
CA ASP A 36 -1.63 15.21 9.66
C ASP A 36 -2.44 14.07 9.01
N ILE A 37 -2.49 14.03 7.67
CA ILE A 37 -3.09 12.94 6.89
C ILE A 37 -2.33 11.64 7.14
N ALA A 38 -1.00 11.65 7.07
CA ALA A 38 -0.17 10.48 7.35
C ALA A 38 -0.44 9.91 8.74
N GLN A 39 -0.45 10.77 9.77
CA GLN A 39 -0.74 10.33 11.13
C GLN A 39 -2.14 9.70 11.25
N ALA A 40 -3.15 10.29 10.60
CA ALA A 40 -4.51 9.77 10.63
C ALA A 40 -4.64 8.42 9.91
N MET A 41 -4.03 8.26 8.73
CA MET A 41 -4.03 6.99 7.98
C MET A 41 -3.34 5.87 8.75
N TYR A 42 -2.15 6.11 9.34
CA TYR A 42 -1.48 5.10 10.17
C TYR A 42 -2.24 4.81 11.46
N GLN A 43 -2.96 5.78 12.04
CA GLN A 43 -3.84 5.52 13.19
C GLN A 43 -5.01 4.63 12.79
N ASP A 44 -5.61 4.83 11.62
CA ASP A 44 -6.71 4.00 11.12
C ASP A 44 -6.23 2.59 10.74
N ALA A 45 -5.03 2.46 10.16
CA ALA A 45 -4.38 1.17 9.92
C ALA A 45 -4.10 0.41 11.23
N LEU A 46 -3.61 1.11 12.26
CA LEU A 46 -3.42 0.54 13.60
C LEU A 46 -4.74 0.04 14.19
N THR A 47 -5.80 0.85 14.11
CA THR A 47 -7.14 0.46 14.59
C THR A 47 -7.66 -0.78 13.87
N GLY A 48 -7.44 -0.88 12.55
CA GLY A 48 -7.76 -2.06 11.76
C GLY A 48 -6.98 -3.30 12.21
N ALA A 49 -5.68 -3.16 12.46
CA ALA A 49 -4.83 -4.26 12.93
C ALA A 49 -5.19 -4.71 14.37
N GLU A 50 -5.61 -3.79 15.24
CA GLU A 50 -6.13 -4.13 16.57
C GLU A 50 -7.44 -4.93 16.48
N ALA A 51 -8.32 -4.59 15.53
CA ALA A 51 -9.53 -5.38 15.25
C ALA A 51 -9.19 -6.77 14.68
N LEU A 52 -8.23 -6.87 13.77
CA LEU A 52 -7.68 -8.15 13.29
C LEU A 52 -7.12 -9.00 14.44
N LYS A 53 -6.30 -8.42 15.30
CA LYS A 53 -5.75 -9.09 16.48
C LYS A 53 -6.85 -9.70 17.36
N LYS A 54 -7.95 -8.99 17.56
CA LYS A 54 -9.10 -9.49 18.33
C LYS A 54 -9.75 -10.72 17.67
N THR A 55 -9.94 -10.69 16.35
CA THR A 55 -10.55 -11.82 15.61
C THR A 55 -9.59 -13.01 15.50
N VAL A 56 -8.30 -12.78 15.34
CA VAL A 56 -7.26 -13.83 15.42
C VAL A 56 -7.25 -14.48 16.81
N GLY A 57 -7.34 -13.68 17.87
CA GLY A 57 -7.47 -14.21 19.23
C GLY A 57 -8.69 -15.13 19.40
N ALA A 58 -9.85 -14.74 18.85
CA ALA A 58 -11.05 -15.57 18.86
C ALA A 58 -10.88 -16.87 18.05
N LEU A 59 -10.20 -16.82 16.89
CA LEU A 59 -9.89 -18.02 16.10
C LEU A 59 -9.00 -19.00 16.89
N VAL A 60 -7.96 -18.50 17.54
CA VAL A 60 -7.03 -19.33 18.32
C VAL A 60 -7.70 -19.93 19.57
N GLU A 61 -8.57 -19.19 20.22
CA GLU A 61 -9.29 -19.64 21.42
C GLU A 61 -10.38 -20.68 21.07
N GLN A 62 -11.16 -20.39 20.04
CA GLN A 62 -12.30 -21.21 19.58
C GLN A 62 -12.21 -21.44 18.05
N PRO A 63 -11.32 -22.34 17.57
CA PRO A 63 -11.17 -22.62 16.17
C PRO A 63 -12.46 -23.11 15.55
N GLY A 64 -12.87 -22.51 14.44
CA GLY A 64 -14.09 -22.84 13.70
C GLY A 64 -14.20 -22.05 12.42
N GLU A 65 -15.08 -22.47 11.52
CA GLU A 65 -15.27 -21.83 10.23
C GLU A 65 -15.67 -20.34 10.37
N ALA A 66 -16.59 -20.06 11.31
CA ALA A 66 -17.05 -18.69 11.56
C ALA A 66 -15.93 -17.76 12.09
N THR A 67 -15.05 -18.27 12.99
CA THR A 67 -13.95 -17.49 13.53
C THR A 67 -12.82 -17.30 12.52
N LEU A 68 -12.53 -18.28 11.66
CA LEU A 68 -11.60 -18.12 10.54
C LEU A 68 -12.14 -17.09 9.53
N LYS A 69 -13.42 -17.19 9.15
CA LYS A 69 -14.04 -16.20 8.28
C LYS A 69 -14.00 -14.79 8.87
N ALA A 70 -14.24 -14.64 10.18
CA ALA A 70 -14.17 -13.36 10.86
C ALA A 70 -12.74 -12.77 10.85
N ALA A 71 -11.70 -13.61 11.03
CA ALA A 71 -10.32 -13.18 10.96
C ALA A 71 -9.94 -12.73 9.52
N ARG A 72 -10.33 -13.49 8.50
CA ARG A 72 -10.15 -13.12 7.08
C ARG A 72 -10.83 -11.78 6.76
N THR A 73 -12.10 -11.62 7.17
CA THR A 73 -12.84 -10.36 6.96
C THR A 73 -12.16 -9.18 7.64
N ALA A 74 -11.64 -9.36 8.86
CA ALA A 74 -10.92 -8.31 9.59
C ALA A 74 -9.59 -7.95 8.91
N TRP A 75 -8.88 -8.92 8.35
CA TRP A 75 -7.65 -8.67 7.59
C TRP A 75 -7.95 -7.82 6.35
N LEU A 76 -8.95 -8.20 5.52
CA LEU A 76 -9.38 -7.44 4.35
C LEU A 76 -9.77 -6.00 4.72
N ALA A 77 -10.52 -5.82 5.80
CA ALA A 77 -10.92 -4.49 6.27
C ALA A 77 -9.73 -3.64 6.75
N ALA A 78 -8.75 -4.26 7.41
CA ALA A 78 -7.57 -3.58 7.93
C ALA A 78 -6.58 -3.17 6.81
N ARG A 79 -6.54 -3.90 5.69
CA ARG A 79 -5.75 -3.54 4.50
C ARG A 79 -6.20 -2.22 3.88
N VAL A 80 -7.48 -1.88 3.94
CA VAL A 80 -8.04 -0.66 3.33
C VAL A 80 -7.34 0.63 3.79
N PRO A 81 -7.26 0.96 5.08
CA PRO A 81 -6.53 2.14 5.52
C PRO A 81 -5.01 1.99 5.37
N TYR A 82 -4.47 0.77 5.50
CA TYR A 82 -3.03 0.55 5.35
C TYR A 82 -2.56 0.86 3.92
N GLN A 83 -3.22 0.35 2.89
CA GLN A 83 -2.83 0.57 1.50
C GLN A 83 -2.83 2.05 1.10
N GLN A 84 -3.62 2.88 1.72
CA GLN A 84 -3.59 4.32 1.50
C GLN A 84 -2.32 4.97 2.07
N THR A 85 -1.57 4.29 2.95
CA THR A 85 -0.32 4.80 3.53
C THR A 85 0.90 4.62 2.63
N GLU A 86 0.82 3.81 1.58
CA GLU A 86 1.94 3.51 0.69
C GLU A 86 2.54 4.76 0.01
N VAL A 87 1.73 5.79 -0.20
CA VAL A 87 2.17 7.08 -0.74
C VAL A 87 3.20 7.81 0.15
N PHE A 88 3.32 7.42 1.43
CA PHE A 88 4.31 8.02 2.36
C PHE A 88 5.65 7.28 2.36
N ARG A 89 5.78 6.14 1.69
CA ARG A 89 6.99 5.33 1.63
C ARG A 89 8.12 6.10 0.94
N PHE A 90 7.91 6.46 -0.29
CA PHE A 90 8.90 7.13 -1.11
C PHE A 90 9.09 8.59 -0.68
N GLY A 91 10.33 9.06 -0.66
CA GLY A 91 10.67 10.40 -0.16
C GLY A 91 10.79 10.53 1.35
N ASN A 92 10.58 9.44 2.12
CA ASN A 92 10.78 9.38 3.57
C ASN A 92 11.49 8.08 3.98
N ALA A 93 12.81 8.13 4.12
CA ALA A 93 13.64 6.96 4.43
C ALA A 93 13.27 6.21 5.73
N ILE A 94 12.51 6.83 6.66
CA ILE A 94 12.04 6.16 7.88
C ILE A 94 10.86 5.23 7.56
N VAL A 95 10.00 5.66 6.65
CA VAL A 95 8.85 4.86 6.20
C VAL A 95 9.34 3.76 5.26
N ASP A 96 10.17 4.13 4.28
CA ASP A 96 10.73 3.22 3.30
C ASP A 96 11.51 2.06 3.96
N GLY A 97 12.45 2.37 4.86
CA GLY A 97 13.21 1.34 5.59
C GLY A 97 12.41 0.54 6.64
N TRP A 98 11.13 0.86 6.84
CA TRP A 98 10.23 0.12 7.73
C TRP A 98 9.21 -0.73 6.96
N GLU A 99 8.86 -0.32 5.77
CA GLU A 99 7.76 -0.88 4.99
C GLU A 99 7.95 -2.38 4.75
N GLY A 100 9.11 -2.86 4.35
CA GLY A 100 9.38 -4.28 4.14
C GLY A 100 9.10 -5.18 5.36
N LYS A 101 9.13 -4.61 6.59
CA LYS A 101 8.76 -5.35 7.81
C LYS A 101 7.27 -5.61 7.97
N VAL A 102 6.44 -4.85 7.30
CA VAL A 102 4.98 -4.95 7.45
C VAL A 102 4.27 -5.36 6.17
N ASN A 103 4.90 -5.10 5.01
CA ASN A 103 4.28 -5.33 3.71
C ASN A 103 5.26 -5.98 2.71
N GLY A 104 6.30 -6.66 3.21
CA GLY A 104 7.27 -7.37 2.38
C GLY A 104 6.58 -8.40 1.49
N TRP A 105 6.97 -8.42 0.21
CA TRP A 105 6.47 -9.26 -0.86
C TRP A 105 7.49 -9.25 -2.01
N PRO A 106 7.65 -10.32 -2.78
CA PRO A 106 7.02 -11.64 -2.68
C PRO A 106 7.45 -12.44 -1.45
N LEU A 107 6.70 -13.51 -1.12
CA LEU A 107 6.87 -14.32 0.08
C LEU A 107 7.05 -15.80 -0.29
N ASP A 108 8.15 -16.40 0.15
CA ASP A 108 8.35 -17.87 0.10
C ASP A 108 7.59 -18.55 1.25
N GLU A 109 6.43 -19.14 0.97
CA GLU A 109 5.49 -19.70 1.95
C GLU A 109 6.08 -20.86 2.74
N GLY A 110 6.92 -21.66 2.06
CA GLY A 110 7.57 -22.81 2.65
C GLY A 110 8.55 -22.48 3.77
N LEU A 111 8.97 -21.22 3.93
CA LEU A 111 9.66 -20.76 5.13
C LEU A 111 8.76 -20.89 6.37
N ILE A 112 7.49 -20.54 6.27
CA ILE A 112 6.56 -20.41 7.41
C ILE A 112 5.90 -21.73 7.74
N ASP A 113 5.24 -22.37 6.76
CA ASP A 113 4.36 -23.50 6.97
C ASP A 113 4.51 -24.56 5.86
N TYR A 114 3.67 -25.59 5.89
CA TYR A 114 3.55 -26.56 4.82
C TYR A 114 3.04 -25.91 3.52
N VAL A 115 3.52 -26.47 2.43
CA VAL A 115 3.16 -26.09 1.06
C VAL A 115 2.74 -27.35 0.29
N ASP A 116 2.08 -27.16 -0.83
CA ASP A 116 1.74 -28.25 -1.74
C ASP A 116 2.99 -28.86 -2.39
N SER A 117 2.87 -30.10 -2.84
CA SER A 117 3.98 -30.81 -3.50
C SER A 117 4.44 -30.16 -4.82
N SER A 118 3.58 -29.39 -5.46
CA SER A 118 3.89 -28.63 -6.69
C SER A 118 4.87 -27.49 -6.44
N TYR A 119 4.95 -26.97 -5.21
CA TYR A 119 5.89 -25.91 -4.80
C TYR A 119 7.37 -26.33 -4.94
N GLY A 120 7.66 -27.61 -4.89
CA GLY A 120 9.02 -28.13 -4.91
C GLY A 120 9.62 -28.29 -3.51
N SER A 121 10.86 -28.78 -3.45
CA SER A 121 11.54 -29.09 -2.20
C SER A 121 12.73 -28.18 -1.90
N GLU A 122 13.24 -27.47 -2.88
CA GLU A 122 14.46 -26.66 -2.79
C GLU A 122 14.44 -25.52 -3.82
N SER A 123 15.18 -24.47 -3.53
CA SER A 123 15.47 -23.36 -4.44
C SER A 123 16.96 -23.04 -4.36
N ASP A 124 17.61 -22.84 -5.50
CA ASP A 124 19.01 -22.43 -5.55
C ASP A 124 19.21 -21.02 -4.96
N GLU A 125 18.16 -20.20 -4.98
CA GLU A 125 18.19 -18.81 -4.53
C GLU A 125 17.87 -18.67 -3.03
N ASN A 126 17.09 -19.61 -2.46
CA ASN A 126 16.67 -19.55 -1.06
C ASN A 126 16.89 -20.86 -0.30
N PRO A 127 17.95 -20.96 0.52
CA PRO A 127 18.20 -22.14 1.37
C PRO A 127 17.11 -22.42 2.41
N LEU A 128 16.19 -21.48 2.63
CA LEU A 128 15.08 -21.61 3.59
C LEU A 128 13.72 -21.81 2.91
N TYR A 129 13.70 -21.99 1.59
CA TYR A 129 12.53 -22.13 0.76
C TYR A 129 11.46 -23.07 1.32
N THR A 130 11.87 -24.19 1.95
CA THR A 130 10.99 -25.17 2.57
C THR A 130 11.34 -25.42 4.04
N ALA A 131 11.83 -24.42 4.76
CA ALA A 131 12.27 -24.58 6.15
C ALA A 131 11.15 -24.96 7.12
N ASN A 132 9.92 -24.56 6.82
CA ASN A 132 8.70 -24.83 7.58
C ASN A 132 8.90 -24.64 9.10
N VAL A 133 9.01 -23.40 9.53
CA VAL A 133 9.26 -23.01 10.92
C VAL A 133 8.18 -23.54 11.87
N ILE A 134 6.95 -23.69 11.38
CA ILE A 134 5.84 -24.24 12.16
C ILE A 134 6.07 -25.72 12.49
N ALA A 135 6.53 -26.53 11.53
CA ALA A 135 6.81 -27.94 11.77
C ALA A 135 8.19 -28.18 12.44
N ASN A 136 9.16 -27.32 12.15
CA ASN A 136 10.55 -27.55 12.54
C ASN A 136 10.99 -26.64 13.70
N PRO A 137 11.21 -27.18 14.92
CA PRO A 137 11.66 -26.39 16.05
C PRO A 137 13.15 -26.00 16.00
N LYS A 138 13.88 -26.42 14.98
CA LYS A 138 15.30 -26.12 14.75
C LYS A 138 15.54 -25.89 13.27
N ILE A 139 15.88 -24.66 12.91
CA ILE A 139 16.16 -24.26 11.54
C ILE A 139 17.68 -24.21 11.33
N LYS A 140 18.18 -24.88 10.31
CA LYS A 140 19.59 -24.82 9.94
C LYS A 140 19.84 -23.76 8.89
N PHE A 141 20.79 -22.87 9.15
CA PHE A 141 21.20 -21.83 8.19
C PHE A 141 22.67 -21.43 8.41
N GLY A 142 23.46 -21.37 7.34
CA GLY A 142 24.86 -20.91 7.38
C GLY A 142 25.73 -21.66 8.42
N GLY A 143 25.54 -22.98 8.59
CA GLY A 143 26.25 -23.80 9.58
C GLY A 143 25.79 -23.59 11.03
N LYS A 144 24.79 -22.73 11.27
CA LYS A 144 24.20 -22.47 12.59
C LYS A 144 22.83 -23.10 12.73
N THR A 145 22.41 -23.33 13.97
CA THR A 145 21.04 -23.75 14.28
C THR A 145 20.31 -22.60 14.96
N ILE A 146 19.16 -22.20 14.39
CA ILE A 146 18.24 -21.25 14.97
C ILE A 146 17.22 -22.04 15.79
N ASP A 147 17.08 -21.69 17.07
CA ASP A 147 16.10 -22.30 17.97
C ASP A 147 14.72 -21.67 17.73
N ALA A 148 13.84 -22.45 17.11
CA ALA A 148 12.45 -22.10 16.80
C ALA A 148 11.45 -22.89 17.67
N ARG A 149 11.89 -23.53 18.78
CA ARG A 149 10.98 -24.25 19.68
C ARG A 149 9.85 -23.39 20.22
N LYS A 150 10.12 -22.09 20.44
CA LYS A 150 9.12 -21.10 20.80
C LYS A 150 9.09 -20.01 19.75
N ILE A 151 7.97 -19.83 19.10
CA ILE A 151 7.75 -18.76 18.13
C ILE A 151 7.54 -17.46 18.92
N THR A 152 8.39 -16.48 18.68
CA THR A 152 8.38 -15.19 19.37
C THR A 152 8.53 -14.05 18.36
N LYS A 153 8.09 -12.84 18.70
CA LYS A 153 8.31 -11.64 17.88
C LYS A 153 9.77 -11.51 17.45
N LYS A 154 10.71 -11.69 18.39
CA LYS A 154 12.15 -11.64 18.10
C LYS A 154 12.62 -12.72 17.12
N LEU A 155 12.07 -13.93 17.20
CA LEU A 155 12.42 -14.99 16.27
C LEU A 155 12.00 -14.60 14.84
N ILE A 156 10.74 -14.25 14.65
CA ILE A 156 10.21 -13.98 13.31
C ILE A 156 10.76 -12.69 12.70
N SER A 157 10.96 -11.60 13.49
CA SER A 157 11.40 -10.31 12.95
C SER A 157 12.91 -10.12 12.85
N GLU A 158 13.72 -10.76 13.74
CA GLU A 158 15.16 -10.51 13.79
C GLU A 158 16.01 -11.70 13.34
N ARG A 159 15.40 -12.88 13.22
CA ARG A 159 16.14 -14.12 12.97
C ARG A 159 15.69 -14.86 11.72
N LEU A 160 14.48 -14.61 11.22
CA LEU A 160 13.92 -15.28 10.06
C LEU A 160 13.64 -14.32 8.91
N HIS A 161 13.05 -13.15 9.19
CA HIS A 161 12.73 -12.16 8.18
C HIS A 161 13.98 -11.69 7.45
N GLU A 162 13.98 -11.78 6.13
CA GLU A 162 15.10 -11.48 5.22
C GLU A 162 16.41 -12.21 5.59
N LEU A 163 16.32 -13.37 6.24
CA LEU A 163 17.50 -14.11 6.65
C LEU A 163 18.35 -14.51 5.44
N GLY A 164 19.63 -14.19 5.54
CA GLY A 164 20.58 -14.42 4.46
C GLY A 164 20.61 -13.35 3.39
N GLY A 165 19.85 -12.27 3.54
CA GLY A 165 19.68 -11.24 2.53
C GLY A 165 18.73 -11.67 1.41
N VAL A 166 17.93 -12.70 1.64
CA VAL A 166 16.89 -13.16 0.71
C VAL A 166 15.59 -12.42 1.04
N GLU A 167 15.16 -11.54 0.17
CA GLU A 167 13.97 -10.68 0.35
C GLU A 167 12.70 -11.52 0.47
N ALA A 168 12.57 -12.61 -0.29
CA ALA A 168 11.42 -13.52 -0.23
C ALA A 168 11.30 -14.29 1.11
N ASN A 169 12.30 -14.24 2.00
CA ASN A 169 12.19 -14.75 3.37
C ASN A 169 11.31 -13.84 4.24
N VAL A 170 10.07 -13.58 3.80
CA VAL A 170 9.10 -12.77 4.52
C VAL A 170 8.47 -13.57 5.64
N ALA A 171 8.88 -13.29 6.89
CA ALA A 171 8.42 -14.02 8.09
C ALA A 171 7.42 -13.21 8.94
N VAL A 172 7.10 -11.97 8.56
CA VAL A 172 6.29 -11.02 9.34
C VAL A 172 5.38 -10.17 8.42
N GLY A 173 4.53 -9.35 9.00
CA GLY A 173 3.72 -8.39 8.25
C GLY A 173 2.41 -8.95 7.70
N TRP A 174 1.81 -8.17 6.82
CA TRP A 174 0.47 -8.45 6.27
C TRP A 174 0.42 -9.77 5.50
N HIS A 175 1.41 -10.04 4.64
CA HIS A 175 1.39 -11.21 3.75
C HIS A 175 1.69 -12.52 4.50
N ALA A 176 2.55 -12.50 5.53
CA ALA A 176 2.72 -13.66 6.41
C ALA A 176 1.42 -14.01 7.16
N ILE A 177 0.65 -13.00 7.61
CA ILE A 177 -0.67 -13.21 8.23
C ILE A 177 -1.69 -13.68 7.20
N GLU A 178 -1.67 -13.12 6.00
CA GLU A 178 -2.53 -13.52 4.88
C GLU A 178 -2.32 -15.00 4.54
N PHE A 179 -1.09 -15.42 4.28
CA PHE A 179 -0.73 -16.82 4.05
C PHE A 179 -1.20 -17.74 5.19
N LEU A 180 -1.03 -17.32 6.43
CA LEU A 180 -1.51 -18.11 7.57
C LEU A 180 -3.04 -18.24 7.60
N LEU A 181 -3.78 -17.22 7.15
CA LEU A 181 -5.24 -17.25 7.14
C LEU A 181 -5.81 -17.98 5.92
N TRP A 182 -5.22 -17.85 4.73
CA TRP A 182 -5.75 -18.43 3.49
C TRP A 182 -5.00 -19.68 3.03
N GLY A 183 -3.72 -19.85 3.36
CA GLY A 183 -2.84 -20.86 2.75
C GLY A 183 -2.42 -20.45 1.36
N GLN A 184 -1.77 -21.34 0.62
CA GLN A 184 -1.45 -21.14 -0.78
C GLN A 184 -2.72 -20.98 -1.62
N ASP A 185 -2.67 -20.13 -2.63
CA ASP A 185 -3.60 -20.22 -3.74
C ASP A 185 -3.05 -21.22 -4.76
N LEU A 186 -3.74 -22.33 -4.92
CA LEU A 186 -3.37 -23.42 -5.84
C LEU A 186 -4.19 -23.38 -7.14
N ASN A 187 -4.93 -22.29 -7.36
CA ASN A 187 -5.80 -22.16 -8.54
C ASN A 187 -5.07 -21.53 -9.74
N GLY A 188 -3.88 -20.98 -9.54
CA GLY A 188 -3.13 -20.27 -10.58
C GLY A 188 -3.94 -19.08 -11.11
N ASN A 189 -4.12 -18.97 -12.43
CA ASN A 189 -5.04 -17.98 -13.01
C ASN A 189 -6.50 -18.46 -13.07
N GLY A 190 -6.88 -19.44 -12.27
CA GLY A 190 -8.25 -19.94 -12.13
C GLY A 190 -9.01 -19.26 -10.98
N PRO A 191 -10.32 -19.45 -10.86
CA PRO A 191 -11.11 -18.79 -9.84
C PRO A 191 -10.88 -19.34 -8.44
N GLY A 192 -10.71 -18.45 -7.47
CA GLY A 192 -10.74 -18.76 -6.04
C GLY A 192 -9.40 -18.57 -5.33
N ALA A 193 -9.47 -17.95 -4.18
CA ALA A 193 -8.36 -17.70 -3.27
C ALA A 193 -7.88 -18.98 -2.53
N GLY A 194 -6.79 -18.86 -1.79
CA GLY A 194 -6.32 -19.90 -0.89
C GLY A 194 -7.42 -20.39 0.08
N ASN A 195 -7.43 -21.68 0.37
CA ASN A 195 -8.51 -22.32 1.12
C ASN A 195 -8.02 -23.13 2.32
N ARG A 196 -7.23 -22.53 3.20
CA ARG A 196 -6.81 -23.15 4.46
C ARG A 196 -8.02 -23.50 5.32
N PRO A 197 -8.15 -24.76 5.77
CA PRO A 197 -9.27 -25.17 6.62
C PRO A 197 -9.11 -24.63 8.06
N TRP A 198 -10.20 -24.31 8.74
CA TRP A 198 -10.15 -23.90 10.16
C TRP A 198 -9.58 -24.97 11.07
N THR A 199 -9.64 -26.25 10.66
CA THR A 199 -9.10 -27.40 11.37
C THR A 199 -7.57 -27.34 11.51
N ASP A 200 -6.87 -26.53 10.73
CA ASP A 200 -5.45 -26.21 10.88
C ASP A 200 -5.14 -25.42 12.16
N TYR A 201 -6.15 -24.91 12.81
CA TYR A 201 -6.08 -24.24 14.13
C TYR A 201 -6.75 -25.07 15.23
N ALA A 202 -7.37 -26.21 14.90
CA ALA A 202 -8.10 -27.03 15.83
C ALA A 202 -7.19 -27.66 16.88
N LYS A 203 -7.76 -28.01 18.03
CA LYS A 203 -7.05 -28.63 19.15
C LYS A 203 -7.21 -30.15 19.15
N GLY A 204 -6.18 -30.85 19.61
CA GLY A 204 -6.21 -32.31 19.77
C GLY A 204 -6.40 -33.06 18.45
N SER A 205 -7.25 -34.09 18.44
CA SER A 205 -7.49 -34.94 17.26
C SER A 205 -8.20 -34.30 16.10
N ALA A 206 -8.79 -33.12 16.29
CA ALA A 206 -9.41 -32.35 15.21
C ALA A 206 -8.39 -31.56 14.37
N CYS A 207 -7.13 -31.48 14.82
CA CYS A 207 -6.06 -30.83 14.09
C CYS A 207 -5.75 -31.56 12.78
N THR A 208 -5.88 -30.87 11.66
CA THR A 208 -5.43 -31.36 10.34
C THR A 208 -4.05 -30.76 10.01
N ASN A 209 -3.33 -31.35 9.07
CA ASN A 209 -2.01 -30.89 8.60
C ASN A 209 -0.94 -30.71 9.69
N GLY A 210 -1.18 -31.18 10.94
CA GLY A 210 -0.23 -31.15 12.05
C GLY A 210 0.09 -29.75 12.58
N HIS A 211 0.79 -29.70 13.70
CA HIS A 211 1.37 -28.49 14.30
C HIS A 211 0.41 -27.30 14.52
N CYS A 212 -0.90 -27.56 14.69
CA CYS A 212 -1.95 -26.54 14.78
C CYS A 212 -1.74 -25.55 15.94
N ASP A 213 -1.20 -25.99 17.07
CA ASP A 213 -0.84 -25.14 18.19
C ASP A 213 0.30 -24.18 17.85
N ARG A 214 1.29 -24.64 17.07
CA ARG A 214 2.40 -23.78 16.63
C ARG A 214 1.97 -22.81 15.53
N ARG A 215 1.09 -23.24 14.64
CA ARG A 215 0.49 -22.37 13.62
C ARG A 215 -0.33 -21.26 14.27
N ALA A 216 -1.15 -21.61 15.25
CA ALA A 216 -1.90 -20.65 16.05
C ALA A 216 -0.96 -19.67 16.78
N GLN A 217 0.14 -20.16 17.36
CA GLN A 217 1.16 -19.31 17.99
C GLN A 217 1.80 -18.36 16.97
N TYR A 218 2.15 -18.85 15.77
CA TYR A 218 2.76 -18.00 14.73
C TYR A 218 1.80 -16.87 14.31
N LEU A 219 0.56 -17.22 13.96
CA LEU A 219 -0.45 -16.25 13.57
C LEU A 219 -0.66 -15.17 14.64
N GLN A 220 -0.75 -15.57 15.89
CA GLN A 220 -0.94 -14.64 17.02
C GLN A 220 0.28 -13.72 17.20
N VAL A 221 1.50 -14.26 17.14
CA VAL A 221 2.75 -13.51 17.30
C VAL A 221 2.97 -12.55 16.13
N ALA A 222 2.69 -12.97 14.89
CA ALA A 222 2.80 -12.12 13.71
C ALA A 222 1.80 -10.95 13.78
N THR A 223 0.55 -11.22 14.17
CA THR A 223 -0.47 -10.19 14.34
C THR A 223 -0.14 -9.22 15.47
N ASP A 224 0.37 -9.72 16.59
CA ASP A 224 0.83 -8.90 17.72
C ASP A 224 2.02 -8.00 17.33
N LEU A 225 2.91 -8.48 16.47
CA LEU A 225 4.04 -7.70 15.96
C LEU A 225 3.56 -6.61 15.00
N LEU A 226 2.63 -6.93 14.10
CA LEU A 226 2.04 -5.96 13.17
C LEU A 226 1.40 -4.77 13.91
N VAL A 227 0.68 -5.03 15.01
CA VAL A 227 0.12 -3.97 15.86
C VAL A 227 1.22 -3.11 16.48
N ASP A 228 2.30 -3.73 16.97
CA ASP A 228 3.43 -2.98 17.53
C ASP A 228 4.09 -2.09 16.48
N ASP A 229 4.31 -2.60 15.27
CA ASP A 229 4.96 -1.92 14.16
C ASP A 229 4.11 -0.73 13.65
N LEU A 230 2.81 -0.92 13.48
CA LEU A 230 1.88 0.16 13.12
C LEU A 230 1.78 1.21 14.23
N GLY A 231 1.77 0.78 15.50
CA GLY A 231 1.83 1.68 16.65
C GLY A 231 3.13 2.50 16.71
N TRP A 232 4.25 1.89 16.31
CA TRP A 232 5.53 2.60 16.18
C TRP A 232 5.46 3.63 15.05
N MET A 233 4.97 3.27 13.86
CA MET A 233 4.87 4.18 12.72
C MET A 233 3.91 5.34 12.99
N THR A 234 2.76 5.10 13.62
CA THR A 234 1.84 6.18 14.05
C THR A 234 2.56 7.23 14.90
N LYS A 235 3.46 6.81 15.80
CA LYS A 235 4.28 7.73 16.62
C LYS A 235 5.33 8.48 15.79
N GLN A 236 5.85 7.88 14.69
CA GLN A 236 6.79 8.59 13.80
C GLN A 236 6.12 9.77 13.07
N TRP A 237 4.82 9.70 12.84
CA TRP A 237 4.02 10.75 12.20
C TRP A 237 3.38 11.75 13.18
N ALA A 238 3.43 11.51 14.48
CA ALA A 238 3.02 12.50 15.48
C ALA A 238 3.82 13.81 15.34
N LYS A 239 3.32 14.92 15.91
CA LYS A 239 3.93 16.27 15.78
C LYS A 239 5.44 16.31 16.03
N ASN A 240 5.95 15.49 16.95
CA ASN A 240 7.38 15.39 17.28
C ASN A 240 8.04 14.13 16.73
N GLY A 241 7.36 13.36 15.91
CA GLY A 241 7.85 12.11 15.34
C GLY A 241 8.97 12.33 14.32
N LYS A 242 9.79 11.29 14.13
CA LYS A 242 10.97 11.38 13.26
C LYS A 242 10.59 11.46 11.77
N ALA A 243 9.58 10.70 11.30
CA ALA A 243 9.14 10.77 9.92
C ALA A 243 8.60 12.17 9.58
N ARG A 244 7.79 12.74 10.48
CA ARG A 244 7.31 14.11 10.33
C ARG A 244 8.42 15.16 10.33
N LYS A 245 9.44 15.01 11.19
CA LYS A 245 10.62 15.90 11.21
C LYS A 245 11.48 15.77 9.96
N ALA A 246 11.54 14.58 9.36
CA ALA A 246 12.28 14.35 8.12
C ALA A 246 11.76 15.21 6.97
N LEU A 247 10.45 15.43 6.88
CA LEU A 247 9.84 16.32 5.88
C LEU A 247 10.32 17.78 6.00
N ALA A 248 10.54 18.25 7.22
CA ALA A 248 10.98 19.63 7.46
C ALA A 248 12.47 19.85 7.18
N LYS A 249 13.27 18.79 7.04
CA LYS A 249 14.74 18.86 6.96
C LYS A 249 15.23 19.62 5.73
N GLY A 250 14.49 19.58 4.62
CA GLY A 250 14.79 20.32 3.39
C GLY A 250 14.09 21.68 3.28
N GLY A 251 13.47 22.17 4.36
CA GLY A 251 12.61 23.36 4.32
C GLY A 251 11.28 23.06 3.60
N PRO A 252 10.49 24.11 3.30
CA PRO A 252 9.21 23.95 2.63
C PRO A 252 9.30 23.27 1.25
N ASP A 253 10.29 23.64 0.44
CA ASP A 253 10.49 23.03 -0.88
C ASP A 253 10.94 21.57 -0.77
N GLY A 254 11.76 21.22 0.22
CA GLY A 254 12.13 19.85 0.50
C GLY A 254 10.93 18.99 0.91
N GLY A 255 10.02 19.55 1.70
CA GLY A 255 8.77 18.89 2.08
C GLY A 255 7.85 18.65 0.86
N ILE A 256 7.67 19.64 0.00
CA ILE A 256 6.91 19.48 -1.25
C ILE A 256 7.58 18.45 -2.17
N THR A 257 8.91 18.48 -2.30
CA THR A 257 9.66 17.47 -3.06
C THR A 257 9.37 16.05 -2.54
N ALA A 258 9.41 15.83 -1.23
CA ALA A 258 9.12 14.52 -0.63
C ALA A 258 7.68 14.06 -0.92
N ILE A 259 6.70 14.96 -0.85
CA ILE A 259 5.30 14.67 -1.20
C ILE A 259 5.18 14.23 -2.66
N LEU A 260 5.77 14.99 -3.59
CA LEU A 260 5.70 14.69 -5.02
C LEU A 260 6.50 13.42 -5.38
N THR A 261 7.61 13.15 -4.66
CA THR A 261 8.35 11.88 -4.78
C THR A 261 7.45 10.71 -4.41
N GLY A 262 6.74 10.79 -3.27
CA GLY A 262 5.80 9.74 -2.86
C GLY A 262 4.70 9.49 -3.88
N VAL A 263 4.07 10.55 -4.37
CA VAL A 263 3.01 10.45 -5.40
C VAL A 263 3.54 9.84 -6.70
N GLY A 264 4.70 10.31 -7.19
CA GLY A 264 5.25 9.88 -8.47
C GLY A 264 5.83 8.46 -8.44
N SER A 265 6.64 8.14 -7.42
CA SER A 265 7.27 6.82 -7.30
C SER A 265 6.25 5.72 -7.05
N LEU A 266 5.25 5.97 -6.17
CA LEU A 266 4.15 5.00 -6.02
C LEU A 266 3.35 4.84 -7.31
N SER A 267 3.06 5.91 -8.05
CA SER A 267 2.27 5.82 -9.27
C SER A 267 2.99 5.07 -10.39
N TYR A 268 4.28 5.32 -10.60
CA TYR A 268 5.05 4.82 -11.74
C TYR A 268 5.77 3.50 -11.42
N GLY A 269 6.85 3.57 -10.66
CA GLY A 269 7.71 2.42 -10.43
C GLY A 269 6.99 1.30 -9.68
N GLU A 270 6.42 1.63 -8.54
CA GLU A 270 5.83 0.63 -7.66
C GLU A 270 4.51 0.08 -8.21
N LEU A 271 3.47 0.92 -8.34
CA LEU A 271 2.12 0.43 -8.65
C LEU A 271 1.96 0.06 -10.13
N ALA A 272 2.32 0.97 -11.06
CA ALA A 272 2.17 0.68 -12.48
C ALA A 272 3.21 -0.36 -12.96
N GLY A 273 4.44 -0.29 -12.47
CA GLY A 273 5.56 -1.13 -12.88
C GLY A 273 5.59 -2.47 -12.16
N GLU A 274 6.05 -2.48 -10.91
CA GLU A 274 6.34 -3.71 -10.16
C GLU A 274 5.06 -4.50 -9.85
N ARG A 275 4.01 -3.81 -9.38
CA ARG A 275 2.79 -4.49 -8.93
C ARG A 275 1.78 -4.84 -10.02
N MET A 276 1.85 -4.19 -11.19
CA MET A 276 0.84 -4.41 -12.24
C MET A 276 1.45 -4.85 -13.57
N LYS A 277 2.44 -4.11 -14.10
CA LYS A 277 2.98 -4.38 -15.43
C LYS A 277 3.77 -5.69 -15.45
N LEU A 278 4.53 -5.96 -14.40
CA LEU A 278 5.32 -7.18 -14.28
C LEU A 278 4.43 -8.44 -14.35
N GLY A 279 3.43 -8.55 -13.46
CA GLY A 279 2.49 -9.66 -13.44
C GLY A 279 1.70 -9.81 -14.74
N LEU A 280 1.29 -8.68 -15.35
CA LEU A 280 0.60 -8.70 -16.66
C LEU A 280 1.50 -9.20 -17.78
N MET A 281 2.81 -8.89 -17.77
CA MET A 281 3.76 -9.34 -18.81
C MET A 281 4.11 -10.82 -18.67
N LEU A 282 4.24 -11.30 -17.44
CA LEU A 282 4.58 -12.69 -17.14
C LEU A 282 3.35 -13.60 -17.15
N HIS A 283 2.15 -13.04 -17.02
CA HIS A 283 0.90 -13.78 -16.79
C HIS A 283 0.98 -14.69 -15.54
N ASP A 284 1.78 -14.26 -14.56
CA ASP A 284 2.11 -15.05 -13.38
C ASP A 284 1.22 -14.63 -12.19
N PRO A 285 0.40 -15.52 -11.65
CA PRO A 285 -0.44 -15.23 -10.48
C PRO A 285 0.39 -14.97 -9.21
N GLU A 286 1.62 -15.48 -9.10
CA GLU A 286 2.50 -15.23 -7.96
C GLU A 286 3.02 -13.78 -7.91
N GLU A 287 2.92 -13.05 -9.03
CA GLU A 287 3.21 -11.61 -9.09
C GLU A 287 2.06 -10.73 -8.54
N GLU A 288 1.01 -11.33 -7.99
CA GLU A 288 -0.05 -10.64 -7.27
C GLU A 288 0.38 -10.17 -5.88
N HIS A 289 0.09 -8.92 -5.54
CA HIS A 289 0.48 -8.36 -4.25
C HIS A 289 -0.23 -8.99 -3.04
N ASP A 290 -1.53 -9.31 -3.15
CA ASP A 290 -2.32 -10.02 -2.14
C ASP A 290 -2.81 -11.38 -2.71
N CYS A 291 -1.85 -12.25 -3.15
CA CYS A 291 -2.11 -13.46 -3.92
C CYS A 291 -2.89 -14.54 -3.15
N PHE A 292 -2.69 -14.66 -1.84
CA PHE A 292 -3.36 -15.70 -1.05
C PHE A 292 -4.86 -15.45 -0.86
N SER A 293 -5.28 -14.20 -0.90
CA SER A 293 -6.66 -13.78 -0.59
C SER A 293 -7.46 -13.27 -1.80
N ASP A 294 -6.87 -13.21 -3.00
CA ASP A 294 -7.40 -12.54 -4.19
C ASP A 294 -7.79 -11.07 -3.94
N ASN A 295 -7.06 -10.38 -3.06
CA ASN A 295 -7.40 -9.01 -2.66
C ASN A 295 -6.61 -7.93 -3.39
N THR A 296 -5.75 -8.28 -4.33
CA THR A 296 -4.83 -7.39 -5.05
C THR A 296 -5.53 -6.19 -5.68
N HIS A 297 -6.72 -6.37 -6.22
CA HIS A 297 -7.54 -5.29 -6.78
C HIS A 297 -7.87 -4.18 -5.76
N ASN A 298 -8.11 -4.54 -4.50
CA ASN A 298 -8.34 -3.59 -3.42
C ASN A 298 -7.04 -2.89 -3.03
N SER A 299 -5.93 -3.62 -2.90
CA SER A 299 -4.63 -3.04 -2.56
C SER A 299 -4.22 -1.98 -3.57
N HIS A 300 -4.35 -2.26 -4.88
CA HIS A 300 -4.06 -1.31 -5.95
C HIS A 300 -5.02 -0.11 -5.96
N TYR A 301 -6.33 -0.34 -5.81
CA TYR A 301 -7.31 0.75 -5.76
C TYR A 301 -7.04 1.71 -4.59
N TYR A 302 -6.77 1.18 -3.39
CA TYR A 302 -6.54 2.02 -2.22
C TYR A 302 -5.17 2.71 -2.22
N ASN A 303 -4.17 2.23 -2.97
CA ASN A 303 -2.97 3.01 -3.26
C ASN A 303 -3.33 4.32 -4.00
N VAL A 304 -4.17 4.24 -5.03
CA VAL A 304 -4.61 5.43 -5.78
C VAL A 304 -5.46 6.36 -4.91
N VAL A 305 -6.31 5.83 -4.03
CA VAL A 305 -7.07 6.63 -3.06
C VAL A 305 -6.11 7.39 -2.12
N GLY A 306 -5.03 6.75 -1.67
CA GLY A 306 -3.97 7.38 -0.87
C GLY A 306 -3.27 8.52 -1.62
N ILE A 307 -2.87 8.30 -2.87
CA ILE A 307 -2.30 9.32 -3.77
C ILE A 307 -3.24 10.52 -3.87
N ARG A 308 -4.52 10.29 -4.11
CA ARG A 308 -5.52 11.37 -4.22
C ARG A 308 -5.72 12.13 -2.92
N SER A 309 -5.76 11.41 -1.80
CA SER A 309 -5.92 12.02 -0.48
C SER A 309 -4.79 13.01 -0.19
N VAL A 310 -3.57 12.63 -0.51
CA VAL A 310 -2.39 13.48 -0.37
C VAL A 310 -2.41 14.65 -1.35
N TRP A 311 -2.72 14.40 -2.62
CA TRP A 311 -2.75 15.43 -3.64
C TRP A 311 -3.78 16.53 -3.35
N PHE A 312 -4.99 16.15 -2.89
CA PHE A 312 -6.07 17.07 -2.59
C PHE A 312 -6.10 17.54 -1.12
N GLY A 313 -5.19 17.08 -0.28
CA GLY A 313 -5.10 17.46 1.13
C GLY A 313 -6.33 17.08 1.94
N SER A 314 -6.98 15.96 1.63
CA SER A 314 -8.22 15.51 2.27
C SER A 314 -8.25 14.00 2.42
N TYR A 315 -8.39 13.52 3.66
CA TYR A 315 -8.53 12.10 3.99
C TYR A 315 -9.77 11.86 4.82
N ARG A 316 -10.65 10.99 4.35
CA ARG A 316 -11.81 10.52 5.11
C ARG A 316 -11.41 9.30 5.92
N ARG A 317 -11.47 9.42 7.23
CA ARG A 317 -11.12 8.38 8.18
C ARG A 317 -12.15 7.26 8.24
N THR A 318 -11.75 6.11 8.80
CA THR A 318 -12.62 4.94 8.97
C THR A 318 -13.80 5.19 9.92
N ASP A 319 -13.69 6.16 10.84
CA ASP A 319 -14.80 6.60 11.73
C ASP A 319 -15.73 7.62 11.06
N GLY A 320 -15.49 7.99 9.80
CA GLY A 320 -16.27 8.97 9.02
C GLY A 320 -15.85 10.42 9.22
N SER A 321 -14.94 10.74 10.15
CA SER A 321 -14.36 12.08 10.25
C SER A 321 -13.43 12.40 9.08
N GLU A 322 -13.08 13.68 8.90
CA GLU A 322 -12.21 14.13 7.80
C GLU A 322 -11.01 14.90 8.36
N VAL A 323 -9.81 14.60 7.83
CA VAL A 323 -8.62 15.44 7.97
C VAL A 323 -8.43 16.20 6.68
N LYS A 324 -8.42 17.54 6.74
CA LYS A 324 -8.35 18.40 5.57
C LYS A 324 -7.51 19.65 5.82
N GLY A 325 -6.81 20.12 4.79
CA GLY A 325 -6.04 21.36 4.83
C GLY A 325 -5.45 21.71 3.46
N PRO A 326 -4.60 22.78 3.40
CA PRO A 326 -3.90 23.15 2.18
C PRO A 326 -3.14 21.99 1.54
N SER A 327 -3.12 21.95 0.21
CA SER A 327 -2.74 20.78 -0.57
C SER A 327 -1.75 21.12 -1.71
N PRO A 328 -1.04 20.13 -2.28
CA PRO A 328 -0.32 20.28 -3.54
C PRO A 328 -1.22 20.80 -4.67
N ALA A 329 -2.48 20.37 -4.74
CA ALA A 329 -3.44 20.85 -5.74
C ALA A 329 -3.67 22.36 -5.62
N ASP A 330 -3.80 22.90 -4.40
CA ASP A 330 -3.97 24.35 -4.18
C ASP A 330 -2.72 25.13 -4.60
N LEU A 331 -1.53 24.57 -4.33
CA LEU A 331 -0.27 25.18 -4.74
C LEU A 331 -0.16 25.28 -6.26
N VAL A 332 -0.45 24.20 -6.97
CA VAL A 332 -0.40 24.19 -8.45
C VAL A 332 -1.52 25.06 -9.02
N GLN A 333 -2.71 25.07 -8.43
CA GLN A 333 -3.81 25.94 -8.85
C GLN A 333 -3.43 27.42 -8.77
N ALA A 334 -2.70 27.83 -7.74
CA ALA A 334 -2.25 29.21 -7.56
C ALA A 334 -1.14 29.63 -8.54
N THR A 335 -0.31 28.70 -9.02
CA THR A 335 0.79 28.96 -9.95
C THR A 335 0.40 28.76 -11.41
N ASN A 336 -0.35 27.69 -11.70
CA ASN A 336 -0.74 27.30 -13.06
C ASN A 336 -2.08 26.55 -13.06
N ALA A 337 -3.17 27.30 -13.17
CA ALA A 337 -4.54 26.76 -13.13
C ALA A 337 -4.80 25.72 -14.25
N GLY A 338 -4.18 25.88 -15.43
CA GLY A 338 -4.31 24.94 -16.54
C GLY A 338 -3.69 23.58 -16.20
N LEU A 339 -2.48 23.60 -15.64
CA LEU A 339 -1.78 22.37 -15.21
C LEU A 339 -2.48 21.70 -14.03
N ALA A 340 -3.04 22.49 -13.09
CA ALA A 340 -3.84 21.97 -11.98
C ALA A 340 -5.10 21.23 -12.48
N ALA A 341 -5.80 21.79 -13.47
CA ALA A 341 -6.96 21.14 -14.07
C ALA A 341 -6.58 19.86 -14.82
N GLU A 342 -5.47 19.88 -15.56
CA GLU A 342 -4.94 18.69 -16.24
C GLU A 342 -4.60 17.59 -15.22
N MET A 343 -3.84 17.89 -14.17
CA MET A 343 -3.45 16.92 -13.15
C MET A 343 -4.68 16.32 -12.43
N ARG A 344 -5.70 17.14 -12.15
CA ARG A 344 -6.99 16.67 -11.63
C ARG A 344 -7.62 15.63 -12.56
N THR A 345 -7.69 15.93 -13.87
CA THR A 345 -8.26 15.02 -14.86
C THR A 345 -7.49 13.69 -14.93
N LYS A 346 -6.14 13.74 -14.83
CA LYS A 346 -5.32 12.52 -14.84
C LYS A 346 -5.54 11.66 -13.60
N LEU A 347 -5.59 12.27 -12.41
CA LEU A 347 -5.90 11.56 -11.16
C LEU A 347 -7.31 10.94 -11.17
N GLU A 348 -8.29 11.64 -11.73
CA GLU A 348 -9.64 11.11 -11.90
C GLU A 348 -9.68 9.93 -12.89
N ALA A 349 -8.88 9.99 -13.96
CA ALA A 349 -8.73 8.89 -14.91
C ALA A 349 -8.09 7.65 -14.29
N SER A 350 -7.02 7.82 -13.50
CA SER A 350 -6.36 6.72 -12.79
C SER A 350 -7.31 6.07 -11.78
N GLU A 351 -8.02 6.86 -10.97
CA GLU A 351 -9.02 6.32 -10.04
C GLU A 351 -10.15 5.58 -10.78
N ALA A 352 -10.65 6.13 -11.88
CA ALA A 352 -11.71 5.50 -12.65
C ALA A 352 -11.26 4.17 -13.28
N ALA A 353 -10.01 4.08 -13.75
CA ALA A 353 -9.44 2.85 -14.29
C ALA A 353 -9.28 1.78 -13.18
N MET A 354 -8.73 2.15 -12.03
CA MET A 354 -8.61 1.26 -10.89
C MET A 354 -9.97 0.81 -10.34
N ARG A 355 -10.95 1.69 -10.33
CA ARG A 355 -12.31 1.34 -9.92
C ARG A 355 -12.94 0.31 -10.86
N ARG A 356 -12.77 0.45 -12.18
CA ARG A 356 -13.23 -0.58 -13.15
C ARG A 356 -12.58 -1.92 -12.91
N MET A 357 -11.27 -1.94 -12.63
CA MET A 357 -10.53 -3.16 -12.28
C MET A 357 -11.10 -3.79 -10.99
N LYS A 358 -11.28 -2.99 -9.94
CA LYS A 358 -11.87 -3.43 -8.68
C LYS A 358 -13.29 -3.96 -8.86
N GLU A 359 -14.16 -3.24 -9.56
CA GLU A 359 -15.54 -3.68 -9.84
C GLU A 359 -15.56 -4.99 -10.63
N ARG A 360 -14.63 -5.17 -11.59
CA ARG A 360 -14.50 -6.44 -12.32
C ARG A 360 -14.08 -7.57 -11.39
N ALA A 361 -13.12 -7.31 -10.48
CA ALA A 361 -12.68 -8.30 -9.51
C ALA A 361 -13.79 -8.75 -8.57
N GLU A 362 -14.63 -7.82 -8.13
CA GLU A 362 -15.73 -8.10 -7.19
C GLU A 362 -16.97 -8.75 -7.86
N THR A 363 -17.08 -8.72 -9.20
CA THR A 363 -18.30 -9.11 -9.89
C THR A 363 -18.13 -10.16 -10.98
N LYS A 364 -16.93 -10.33 -11.51
CA LYS A 364 -16.70 -11.21 -12.67
C LYS A 364 -15.56 -12.21 -12.43
N GLU A 365 -14.37 -11.73 -12.10
CA GLU A 365 -13.14 -12.52 -12.01
C GLU A 365 -12.08 -11.80 -11.21
N ALA A 366 -11.31 -12.50 -10.40
CA ALA A 366 -10.24 -11.93 -9.57
C ALA A 366 -9.06 -11.41 -10.41
N TYR A 367 -8.09 -10.75 -9.77
CA TYR A 367 -7.02 -10.06 -10.48
C TYR A 367 -6.06 -11.03 -11.18
N ASP A 368 -5.72 -12.16 -10.56
CA ASP A 368 -4.96 -13.27 -11.14
C ASP A 368 -5.55 -13.75 -12.47
N GLN A 369 -6.88 -13.90 -12.51
CA GLN A 369 -7.61 -14.24 -13.72
C GLN A 369 -7.54 -13.14 -14.78
N MET A 370 -7.57 -11.84 -14.36
CA MET A 370 -7.44 -10.73 -15.30
C MET A 370 -6.07 -10.68 -15.96
N ILE A 371 -4.98 -11.03 -15.26
CA ILE A 371 -3.64 -11.06 -15.83
C ILE A 371 -3.32 -12.34 -16.60
N GLY A 372 -4.17 -13.36 -16.52
CA GLY A 372 -3.97 -14.65 -17.20
C GLY A 372 -3.77 -14.54 -18.72
N PRO A 373 -3.01 -15.49 -19.33
CA PRO A 373 -2.57 -15.39 -20.73
C PRO A 373 -3.73 -15.41 -21.75
N ASP A 374 -4.84 -16.05 -21.43
CA ASP A 374 -5.98 -16.23 -22.33
C ASP A 374 -7.11 -15.21 -22.06
N ASN A 375 -6.90 -14.22 -21.18
CA ASN A 375 -7.90 -13.24 -20.81
C ASN A 375 -7.64 -11.86 -21.42
N ALA A 376 -7.85 -11.71 -22.71
CA ALA A 376 -7.62 -10.43 -23.40
C ALA A 376 -8.43 -9.25 -22.84
N GLU A 377 -9.66 -9.49 -22.35
CA GLU A 377 -10.48 -8.44 -21.73
C GLU A 377 -9.94 -8.01 -20.36
N GLY A 378 -9.57 -8.98 -19.51
CA GLY A 378 -8.93 -8.71 -18.22
C GLY A 378 -7.61 -7.98 -18.39
N ASN A 379 -6.75 -8.47 -19.28
CA ASN A 379 -5.48 -7.85 -19.63
C ASN A 379 -5.67 -6.37 -20.06
N ALA A 380 -6.69 -6.09 -20.88
CA ALA A 380 -6.98 -4.72 -21.32
C ALA A 380 -7.42 -3.80 -20.15
N VAL A 381 -8.14 -4.33 -19.16
CA VAL A 381 -8.55 -3.57 -17.96
C VAL A 381 -7.33 -3.22 -17.12
N VAL A 382 -6.44 -4.17 -16.87
CA VAL A 382 -5.19 -3.95 -16.12
C VAL A 382 -4.28 -2.97 -16.87
N GLN A 383 -4.08 -3.17 -18.19
CA GLN A 383 -3.26 -2.27 -19.01
C GLN A 383 -3.80 -0.84 -19.01
N ALA A 384 -5.12 -0.64 -19.05
CA ALA A 384 -5.72 0.69 -18.99
C ALA A 384 -5.44 1.41 -17.66
N ALA A 385 -5.33 0.68 -16.54
CA ALA A 385 -4.94 1.24 -15.25
C ALA A 385 -3.46 1.63 -15.23
N ILE A 386 -2.59 0.79 -15.79
CA ILE A 386 -1.15 1.09 -15.96
C ILE A 386 -0.96 2.35 -16.81
N ASP A 387 -1.65 2.44 -17.95
CA ASP A 387 -1.56 3.58 -18.86
C ASP A 387 -2.01 4.89 -18.19
N ALA A 388 -3.08 4.83 -17.39
CA ALA A 388 -3.57 6.01 -16.67
C ALA A 388 -2.57 6.50 -15.61
N LEU A 389 -1.94 5.60 -14.87
CA LEU A 389 -0.92 5.94 -13.88
C LEU A 389 0.36 6.51 -14.52
N THR A 390 0.82 5.93 -15.62
CA THR A 390 1.98 6.44 -16.35
C THR A 390 1.73 7.81 -16.95
N ASP A 391 0.53 8.05 -17.47
CA ASP A 391 0.12 9.35 -18.02
C ASP A 391 -0.04 10.41 -16.91
N GLN A 392 -0.56 10.03 -15.76
CA GLN A 392 -0.59 10.86 -14.55
C GLN A 392 0.83 11.29 -14.12
N THR A 393 1.78 10.37 -14.12
CA THR A 393 3.17 10.63 -13.71
C THR A 393 3.85 11.62 -14.66
N ARG A 394 3.63 11.52 -15.98
CA ARG A 394 4.14 12.52 -16.96
C ARG A 394 3.61 13.93 -16.68
N THR A 395 2.36 14.05 -16.26
CA THR A 395 1.80 15.35 -15.87
C THR A 395 2.43 15.84 -14.56
N LEU A 396 2.70 14.94 -13.60
CA LEU A 396 3.37 15.26 -12.34
C LEU A 396 4.82 15.78 -12.56
N GLU A 397 5.55 15.24 -13.52
CA GLU A 397 6.88 15.76 -13.90
C GLU A 397 6.81 17.22 -14.35
N ARG A 398 5.77 17.58 -15.10
CA ARG A 398 5.53 18.97 -15.51
C ARG A 398 5.18 19.85 -14.32
N VAL A 399 4.45 19.33 -13.31
CA VAL A 399 4.18 20.04 -12.05
C VAL A 399 5.50 20.32 -11.31
N VAL A 400 6.40 19.35 -11.22
CA VAL A 400 7.73 19.53 -10.59
C VAL A 400 8.50 20.66 -11.26
N ALA A 401 8.49 20.71 -12.60
CA ALA A 401 9.16 21.74 -13.38
C ALA A 401 8.50 23.13 -13.20
N ASP A 402 7.16 23.20 -13.23
CA ASP A 402 6.39 24.45 -13.07
C ASP A 402 6.61 25.08 -11.68
N LEU A 403 6.67 24.25 -10.64
CA LEU A 403 6.97 24.69 -9.27
C LEU A 403 8.45 25.06 -9.05
N LYS A 404 9.30 24.94 -10.08
CA LYS A 404 10.74 25.22 -10.05
C LYS A 404 11.48 24.47 -8.94
N LEU A 405 11.02 23.26 -8.66
CA LEU A 405 11.72 22.36 -7.75
C LEU A 405 12.93 21.75 -8.45
N LYS A 406 13.86 21.21 -7.66
CA LYS A 406 14.94 20.40 -8.22
C LYS A 406 14.31 19.18 -8.94
N PRO A 407 14.91 18.69 -10.04
CA PRO A 407 14.43 17.49 -10.70
C PRO A 407 14.29 16.34 -9.69
N ILE A 408 13.13 15.70 -9.71
CA ILE A 408 12.84 14.51 -8.90
C ILE A 408 13.04 13.31 -9.82
N LYS A 409 13.84 12.33 -9.38
CA LYS A 409 13.88 11.02 -10.01
C LYS A 409 12.86 10.16 -9.26
N PHE A 410 11.77 9.83 -9.92
CA PHE A 410 10.82 8.84 -9.42
C PHE A 410 11.44 7.44 -9.49
N GLU A 411 11.01 6.54 -8.62
CA GLU A 411 11.36 5.12 -8.74
C GLU A 411 10.85 4.61 -10.09
N GLY A 412 11.70 3.86 -10.78
CA GLY A 412 11.41 3.20 -12.05
C GLY A 412 11.11 1.72 -11.86
N SER A 413 10.77 1.05 -12.94
CA SER A 413 10.60 -0.39 -13.00
C SER A 413 11.10 -0.90 -14.35
N ASP A 414 11.87 -1.99 -14.35
CA ASP A 414 12.34 -2.60 -15.60
C ASP A 414 11.15 -3.04 -16.48
N SER A 415 10.01 -3.39 -15.92
CA SER A 415 8.81 -3.74 -16.67
C SER A 415 8.26 -2.59 -17.53
N LEU A 416 8.53 -1.32 -17.14
CA LEU A 416 8.12 -0.11 -17.87
C LEU A 416 9.29 0.52 -18.64
N ASP A 417 10.48 0.56 -18.04
CA ASP A 417 11.64 1.29 -18.55
C ASP A 417 12.47 0.47 -19.55
N ASP A 418 12.59 -0.84 -19.34
CA ASP A 418 13.35 -1.78 -20.17
C ASP A 418 12.72 -3.19 -20.15
N PRO A 419 11.52 -3.38 -20.74
CA PRO A 419 10.79 -4.66 -20.70
C PRO A 419 11.58 -5.88 -21.20
N ALA A 420 12.61 -5.66 -22.02
CA ALA A 420 13.45 -6.75 -22.52
C ALA A 420 14.25 -7.43 -21.41
N LYS A 421 14.57 -6.74 -20.33
CA LYS A 421 15.29 -7.31 -19.18
C LYS A 421 14.46 -8.35 -18.42
N ILE A 422 13.14 -8.22 -18.42
CA ILE A 422 12.25 -9.16 -17.72
C ILE A 422 12.37 -10.57 -18.32
N PHE A 423 12.55 -10.67 -19.63
CA PHE A 423 12.67 -11.94 -20.36
C PHE A 423 14.12 -12.40 -20.56
N ALA A 424 15.10 -11.64 -20.09
CA ALA A 424 16.53 -11.95 -20.26
C ALA A 424 17.14 -12.77 -19.10
N LYS A 425 16.34 -13.13 -18.10
CA LYS A 425 16.75 -13.92 -16.92
C LYS A 425 16.59 -15.42 -17.13
#